data_c096983ba823471ce7e796846dfc80fa
#
_entry.id   c096983ba823471ce7e796846dfc80fa
#
_cell.length_a   1.000
_cell.length_b   1.000
_cell.length_c   1.000
_cell.angle_alpha   90.00
_cell.angle_beta   90.00
_cell.angle_gamma   90.00
#
_symmetry.space_group_name_H-M   'P 1'
#
loop_
_entity.id
_entity.type
_entity.pdbx_description
1 polymer ?
#
loop_
_entity_poly.entity_id
_entity_poly.type
_entity_poly.pdbx_seq_one_letter_code
_entity_poly.pdbx_strand_id
1 'polypeptide(L)'
;YRIDPVSVLFVFCPLIGNFLFGNLKNKFEYMRYQEEAPKDKVLNYVNRVLYLPDYAKEIRLSEVFRLLKRQYNEATDEKSDLAGKYAWRIGSMNVLWHFFTFTVMFEGVLLFAIYKNLVIGSMSLADLTVMSSLMVAATWILIGLFNSVMETMKNGLFICNLRTFLEYEEKIPEDQDGILPSKELESLEFENVSFSYKEEDTIQGLSFRITHGEKIALVGHNGAGKTTIIKLMLRLYDPAEGTIRVNGIDIRKYNLRAYRELFATAFQDYQLFGVTIRENILMGKHPEKEEQLVAEVLKKVGMYEKVAALSKGIDSVVTREFADDGVVFSGGEGQKIAVARAFAKESPIRIFDEPSSALDPIAEYELFSSIMKDGESHTMIFISHRLSSVKD
;
A
#
# COMPACT_ATOMS: atom_id res chain seq x y z
N TYR A 1 57.39 -17.60 -13.48
CA TYR A 1 56.46 -18.74 -13.72
C TYR A 1 55.72 -18.50 -15.01
N ARG A 2 55.97 -19.33 -16.06
CA ARG A 2 55.13 -19.31 -17.28
C ARG A 2 53.88 -20.11 -17.02
N ILE A 3 52.73 -19.44 -16.89
CA ILE A 3 51.41 -20.09 -16.81
C ILE A 3 51.16 -20.77 -18.14
N ASP A 4 50.84 -22.06 -18.14
CA ASP A 4 50.52 -22.80 -19.35
C ASP A 4 49.19 -22.24 -19.91
N PRO A 5 49.16 -21.82 -21.18
CA PRO A 5 47.96 -21.23 -21.79
C PRO A 5 46.74 -22.15 -21.76
N VAL A 6 46.95 -23.49 -21.75
CA VAL A 6 45.86 -24.47 -21.68
C VAL A 6 45.16 -24.39 -20.30
N SER A 7 45.90 -24.11 -19.22
CA SER A 7 45.30 -23.94 -17.86
C SER A 7 44.30 -22.79 -17.81
N VAL A 8 44.50 -21.75 -18.61
CA VAL A 8 43.66 -20.58 -18.72
C VAL A 8 42.27 -20.95 -19.28
N LEU A 9 42.21 -21.89 -20.21
CA LEU A 9 40.95 -22.36 -20.83
C LEU A 9 40.04 -23.04 -19.79
N PHE A 10 40.63 -23.81 -18.83
CA PHE A 10 39.85 -24.44 -17.76
C PHE A 10 39.23 -23.43 -16.79
N VAL A 11 39.69 -22.20 -16.77
CA VAL A 11 39.12 -21.13 -15.97
C VAL A 11 38.07 -20.32 -16.77
N PHE A 12 38.39 -19.87 -17.96
CA PHE A 12 37.52 -18.98 -18.73
C PHE A 12 36.30 -19.67 -19.36
N CYS A 13 36.45 -20.90 -19.84
CA CYS A 13 35.35 -21.65 -20.47
C CYS A 13 34.19 -21.91 -19.44
N PRO A 14 34.48 -22.38 -18.21
CA PRO A 14 33.45 -22.51 -17.17
C PRO A 14 32.79 -21.19 -16.77
N LEU A 15 33.50 -20.07 -16.74
CA LEU A 15 32.91 -18.77 -16.43
C LEU A 15 31.83 -18.38 -17.43
N ILE A 16 32.08 -18.60 -18.74
CA ILE A 16 31.06 -18.33 -19.76
C ILE A 16 29.86 -19.26 -19.58
N GLY A 17 30.10 -20.55 -19.36
CA GLY A 17 29.05 -21.53 -19.08
C GLY A 17 28.20 -21.14 -17.87
N ASN A 18 28.86 -20.82 -16.77
CA ASN A 18 28.19 -20.39 -15.53
C ASN A 18 27.36 -19.11 -15.71
N PHE A 19 27.85 -18.16 -16.51
CA PHE A 19 27.10 -16.95 -16.84
C PHE A 19 25.81 -17.28 -17.59
N LEU A 20 25.89 -18.13 -18.61
CA LEU A 20 24.72 -18.50 -19.42
C LEU A 20 23.70 -19.29 -18.60
N PHE A 21 24.12 -20.31 -17.87
CA PHE A 21 23.23 -21.15 -17.07
C PHE A 21 22.68 -20.41 -15.84
N GLY A 22 23.48 -19.56 -15.19
CA GLY A 22 23.04 -18.72 -14.10
C GLY A 22 21.97 -17.71 -14.52
N ASN A 23 22.15 -17.09 -15.68
CA ASN A 23 21.14 -16.14 -16.21
C ASN A 23 19.83 -16.85 -16.58
N LEU A 24 19.90 -18.03 -17.22
CA LEU A 24 18.71 -18.83 -17.53
C LEU A 24 17.99 -19.28 -16.24
N LYS A 25 18.73 -19.72 -15.24
CA LYS A 25 18.18 -20.07 -13.93
C LYS A 25 17.44 -18.89 -13.30
N ASN A 26 18.08 -17.71 -13.21
CA ASN A 26 17.50 -16.51 -12.65
C ASN A 26 16.20 -16.13 -13.39
N LYS A 27 16.17 -16.28 -14.71
CA LYS A 27 14.97 -16.04 -15.52
C LYS A 27 13.85 -17.02 -15.16
N PHE A 28 14.14 -18.31 -15.00
CA PHE A 28 13.12 -19.30 -14.60
C PHE A 28 12.62 -19.08 -13.18
N GLU A 29 13.51 -18.72 -12.24
CA GLU A 29 13.11 -18.36 -10.86
C GLU A 29 12.20 -17.13 -10.85
N TYR A 30 12.50 -16.11 -11.66
CA TYR A 30 11.67 -14.92 -11.76
C TYR A 30 10.30 -15.23 -12.38
N MET A 31 10.25 -16.03 -13.45
CA MET A 31 8.98 -16.47 -14.05
C MET A 31 8.12 -17.26 -13.04
N ARG A 32 8.73 -18.17 -12.29
CA ARG A 32 8.06 -18.91 -11.22
C ARG A 32 7.48 -17.94 -10.18
N TYR A 33 8.27 -16.98 -9.72
CA TYR A 33 7.82 -15.97 -8.77
C TYR A 33 6.60 -15.18 -9.27
N GLN A 34 6.60 -14.78 -10.53
CA GLN A 34 5.45 -14.09 -11.13
C GLN A 34 4.19 -14.95 -11.19
N GLU A 35 4.31 -16.25 -11.53
CA GLU A 35 3.18 -17.19 -11.55
C GLU A 35 2.70 -17.54 -10.12
N GLU A 36 3.57 -17.54 -9.11
CA GLU A 36 3.23 -17.77 -7.69
C GLU A 36 2.57 -16.56 -7.02
N ALA A 37 2.89 -15.34 -7.43
CA ALA A 37 2.41 -14.11 -6.79
C ALA A 37 0.87 -14.00 -6.62
N PRO A 38 0.01 -14.41 -7.59
CA PRO A 38 -1.43 -14.44 -7.39
C PRO A 38 -1.88 -15.42 -6.29
N LYS A 39 -1.18 -16.56 -6.15
CA LYS A 39 -1.47 -17.58 -5.13
C LYS A 39 -1.07 -17.08 -3.74
N ASP A 40 0.06 -16.38 -3.64
CA ASP A 40 0.48 -15.74 -2.40
C ASP A 40 -0.54 -14.69 -1.91
N LYS A 41 -1.21 -13.99 -2.82
CA LYS A 41 -2.30 -13.07 -2.45
C LYS A 41 -3.46 -13.81 -1.78
N VAL A 42 -3.84 -14.99 -2.30
CA VAL A 42 -4.91 -15.83 -1.71
C VAL A 42 -4.50 -16.34 -0.33
N LEU A 43 -3.27 -16.88 -0.21
CA LEU A 43 -2.73 -17.37 1.07
C LEU A 43 -2.67 -16.25 2.12
N ASN A 44 -2.18 -15.07 1.74
CA ASN A 44 -2.11 -13.91 2.63
C ASN A 44 -3.50 -13.40 3.03
N TYR A 45 -4.47 -13.43 2.11
CA TYR A 45 -5.86 -13.08 2.42
C TYR A 45 -6.45 -14.05 3.46
N VAL A 46 -6.33 -15.36 3.24
CA VAL A 46 -6.85 -16.36 4.18
C VAL A 46 -6.18 -16.23 5.56
N ASN A 47 -4.85 -16.08 5.59
CA ASN A 47 -4.11 -15.87 6.83
C ASN A 47 -4.59 -14.62 7.58
N ARG A 48 -4.80 -13.50 6.88
CA ARG A 48 -5.33 -12.27 7.46
C ARG A 48 -6.72 -12.45 8.05
N VAL A 49 -7.63 -13.11 7.32
CA VAL A 49 -9.00 -13.38 7.79
C VAL A 49 -9.00 -14.27 9.03
N LEU A 50 -8.11 -15.25 9.11
CA LEU A 50 -8.00 -16.15 10.27
C LEU A 50 -7.32 -15.48 11.47
N TYR A 51 -6.49 -14.46 11.24
CA TYR A 51 -5.77 -13.72 12.28
C TYR A 51 -6.61 -12.59 12.90
N LEU A 52 -7.39 -11.87 12.10
CA LEU A 52 -8.14 -10.70 12.57
C LEU A 52 -9.38 -11.10 13.37
N PRO A 53 -9.56 -10.55 14.58
CA PRO A 53 -10.71 -10.87 15.46
C PRO A 53 -12.06 -10.47 14.86
N ASP A 54 -12.10 -9.51 13.94
CA ASP A 54 -13.33 -9.03 13.31
C ASP A 54 -14.09 -10.14 12.57
N TYR A 55 -13.37 -11.09 11.99
CA TYR A 55 -13.96 -12.23 11.27
C TYR A 55 -14.34 -13.42 12.16
N ALA A 56 -13.94 -13.39 13.44
CA ALA A 56 -14.06 -14.56 14.31
C ALA A 56 -15.51 -15.01 14.56
N LYS A 57 -16.46 -14.07 14.55
CA LYS A 57 -17.89 -14.34 14.77
C LYS A 57 -18.48 -15.13 13.59
N GLU A 58 -18.27 -14.63 12.37
CA GLU A 58 -18.75 -15.25 11.14
C GLU A 58 -18.09 -16.61 10.90
N ILE A 59 -16.81 -16.73 11.17
CA ILE A 59 -16.07 -18.00 11.07
C ILE A 59 -16.65 -19.06 12.02
N ARG A 60 -17.01 -18.67 13.25
CA ARG A 60 -17.54 -19.59 14.26
C ARG A 60 -19.02 -19.95 14.05
N LEU A 61 -19.78 -19.04 13.42
CA LEU A 61 -21.22 -19.21 13.22
C LEU A 61 -21.59 -19.78 11.85
N SER A 62 -20.61 -19.97 10.97
CA SER A 62 -20.84 -20.41 9.59
C SER A 62 -19.82 -21.46 9.14
N GLU A 63 -20.04 -22.04 7.97
CA GLU A 63 -19.15 -23.02 7.34
C GLU A 63 -18.02 -22.33 6.52
N VAL A 64 -17.85 -21.02 6.66
CA VAL A 64 -16.85 -20.25 5.88
C VAL A 64 -15.43 -20.72 6.12
N PHE A 65 -15.11 -21.22 7.31
CA PHE A 65 -13.80 -21.82 7.61
C PHE A 65 -13.46 -22.95 6.64
N ARG A 66 -14.44 -23.78 6.27
CA ARG A 66 -14.24 -24.89 5.32
C ARG A 66 -13.93 -24.36 3.92
N LEU A 67 -14.58 -23.26 3.51
CA LEU A 67 -14.29 -22.60 2.24
C LEU A 67 -12.91 -21.99 2.22
N LEU A 68 -12.54 -21.25 3.26
CA LEU A 68 -11.22 -20.63 3.39
C LEU A 68 -10.09 -21.67 3.41
N LYS A 69 -10.29 -22.76 4.15
CA LYS A 69 -9.35 -23.90 4.18
C LYS A 69 -9.20 -24.54 2.79
N ARG A 70 -10.31 -24.69 2.06
CA ARG A 70 -10.25 -25.20 0.68
C ARG A 70 -9.46 -24.28 -0.22
N GLN A 71 -9.74 -22.97 -0.22
CA GLN A 71 -8.99 -21.98 -1.01
C GLN A 71 -7.50 -21.98 -0.66
N TYR A 72 -7.18 -22.08 0.63
CA TYR A 72 -5.80 -22.19 1.11
C TYR A 72 -5.10 -23.42 0.56
N ASN A 73 -5.74 -24.59 0.65
CA ASN A 73 -5.19 -25.84 0.14
C ASN A 73 -5.02 -25.79 -1.38
N GLU A 74 -6.05 -25.36 -2.13
CA GLU A 74 -6.01 -25.21 -3.59
C GLU A 74 -4.84 -24.29 -4.01
N ALA A 75 -4.68 -23.14 -3.37
CA ALA A 75 -3.57 -22.22 -3.66
C ALA A 75 -2.19 -22.84 -3.30
N THR A 76 -2.13 -23.65 -2.24
CA THR A 76 -0.90 -24.35 -1.83
C THR A 76 -0.55 -25.45 -2.83
N ASP A 77 -1.54 -26.23 -3.24
CA ASP A 77 -1.37 -27.31 -4.23
C ASP A 77 -0.94 -26.73 -5.58
N GLU A 78 -1.57 -25.66 -6.03
CA GLU A 78 -1.17 -24.96 -7.25
C GLU A 78 0.25 -24.39 -7.17
N LYS A 79 0.71 -23.89 -6.02
CA LYS A 79 2.12 -23.48 -5.83
C LYS A 79 3.06 -24.68 -5.88
N SER A 80 2.66 -25.82 -5.30
CA SER A 80 3.43 -27.06 -5.37
C SER A 80 3.58 -27.54 -6.82
N ASP A 81 2.51 -27.50 -7.59
CA ASP A 81 2.53 -27.87 -9.02
C ASP A 81 3.41 -26.93 -9.84
N LEU A 82 3.34 -25.61 -9.58
CA LEU A 82 4.23 -24.64 -10.19
C LEU A 82 5.69 -24.92 -9.84
N ALA A 83 5.99 -25.22 -8.57
CA ALA A 83 7.34 -25.60 -8.16
C ALA A 83 7.79 -26.86 -8.91
N GLY A 84 6.94 -27.88 -9.05
CA GLY A 84 7.18 -29.08 -9.85
C GLY A 84 7.45 -28.79 -11.33
N LYS A 85 6.61 -27.92 -11.95
CA LYS A 85 6.77 -27.47 -13.34
C LYS A 85 8.15 -26.85 -13.61
N TYR A 86 8.66 -26.07 -12.66
CA TYR A 86 9.95 -25.39 -12.79
C TYR A 86 11.12 -26.21 -12.24
N ALA A 87 10.88 -27.23 -11.40
CA ALA A 87 11.92 -28.01 -10.70
C ALA A 87 12.94 -28.62 -11.68
N TRP A 88 12.47 -29.25 -12.77
CA TRP A 88 13.38 -29.85 -13.75
C TRP A 88 14.23 -28.79 -14.46
N ARG A 89 13.65 -27.67 -14.86
CA ARG A 89 14.36 -26.58 -15.56
C ARG A 89 15.42 -25.94 -14.66
N ILE A 90 15.02 -25.57 -13.44
CA ILE A 90 15.94 -24.98 -12.46
C ILE A 90 16.98 -26.01 -12.01
N GLY A 91 16.55 -27.25 -11.77
CA GLY A 91 17.42 -28.35 -11.37
C GLY A 91 18.49 -28.68 -12.43
N SER A 92 18.10 -28.79 -13.70
CA SER A 92 19.06 -29.01 -14.78
C SER A 92 20.09 -27.89 -14.91
N MET A 93 19.64 -26.61 -14.77
CA MET A 93 20.56 -25.47 -14.78
C MET A 93 21.52 -25.49 -13.57
N ASN A 94 21.04 -25.90 -12.40
CA ASN A 94 21.90 -26.09 -11.23
C ASN A 94 22.95 -27.20 -11.45
N VAL A 95 22.55 -28.34 -12.01
CA VAL A 95 23.48 -29.43 -12.32
C VAL A 95 24.55 -28.97 -13.32
N LEU A 96 24.16 -28.28 -14.38
CA LEU A 96 25.11 -27.73 -15.34
C LEU A 96 26.04 -26.69 -14.71
N TRP A 97 25.50 -25.80 -13.88
CA TRP A 97 26.29 -24.82 -13.14
C TRP A 97 27.33 -25.52 -12.22
N HIS A 98 26.92 -26.55 -11.45
CA HIS A 98 27.83 -27.35 -10.64
C HIS A 98 28.90 -28.06 -11.44
N PHE A 99 28.50 -28.66 -12.58
CA PHE A 99 29.44 -29.33 -13.47
C PHE A 99 30.53 -28.36 -13.97
N PHE A 100 30.15 -27.21 -14.48
CA PHE A 100 31.15 -26.23 -14.94
C PHE A 100 31.98 -25.65 -13.81
N THR A 101 31.38 -25.42 -12.64
CA THR A 101 32.09 -24.82 -11.49
C THR A 101 33.07 -25.80 -10.85
N PHE A 102 32.64 -27.02 -10.58
CA PHE A 102 33.45 -27.97 -9.80
C PHE A 102 34.19 -28.95 -10.69
N THR A 103 33.54 -29.59 -11.65
CA THR A 103 34.18 -30.64 -12.44
C THR A 103 35.14 -30.06 -13.49
N VAL A 104 34.71 -29.04 -14.25
CA VAL A 104 35.58 -28.49 -15.28
C VAL A 104 36.63 -27.53 -14.72
N MET A 105 36.20 -26.57 -13.88
CA MET A 105 37.08 -25.52 -13.38
C MET A 105 38.05 -25.99 -12.31
N PHE A 106 37.60 -26.85 -11.41
CA PHE A 106 38.38 -27.33 -10.26
C PHE A 106 39.09 -28.65 -10.57
N GLU A 107 38.33 -29.73 -10.84
CA GLU A 107 38.88 -31.07 -11.08
C GLU A 107 39.62 -31.12 -12.41
N GLY A 108 39.16 -30.44 -13.47
CA GLY A 108 39.79 -30.41 -14.76
C GLY A 108 41.20 -29.82 -14.70
N VAL A 109 41.41 -28.71 -13.97
CA VAL A 109 42.77 -28.15 -13.78
C VAL A 109 43.66 -29.08 -13.01
N LEU A 110 43.15 -29.72 -11.95
CA LEU A 110 43.92 -30.67 -11.16
C LEU A 110 44.37 -31.90 -11.99
N LEU A 111 43.43 -32.49 -12.72
CA LEU A 111 43.71 -33.62 -13.62
C LEU A 111 44.73 -33.28 -14.70
N PHE A 112 44.59 -32.06 -15.29
CA PHE A 112 45.55 -31.56 -16.27
C PHE A 112 46.95 -31.38 -15.67
N ALA A 113 47.07 -30.86 -14.46
CA ALA A 113 48.34 -30.71 -13.77
C ALA A 113 48.98 -32.07 -13.41
N ILE A 114 48.19 -33.05 -12.95
CA ILE A 114 48.62 -34.42 -12.72
C ILE A 114 49.14 -35.07 -14.02
N TYR A 115 48.39 -34.91 -15.12
CA TYR A 115 48.80 -35.41 -16.45
C TYR A 115 50.14 -34.83 -16.88
N LYS A 116 50.37 -33.52 -16.71
CA LYS A 116 51.66 -32.87 -17.05
C LYS A 116 52.81 -33.38 -16.16
N ASN A 117 52.55 -33.65 -14.89
CA ASN A 117 53.57 -34.18 -13.98
C ASN A 117 53.92 -35.64 -14.31
N LEU A 118 52.93 -36.52 -14.36
CA LEU A 118 53.15 -37.98 -14.46
C LEU A 118 53.41 -38.47 -15.86
N VAL A 119 52.77 -37.88 -16.89
CA VAL A 119 52.84 -38.40 -18.28
C VAL A 119 53.85 -37.62 -19.12
N ILE A 120 53.83 -36.32 -19.06
CA ILE A 120 54.71 -35.47 -19.87
C ILE A 120 56.04 -35.22 -19.15
N GLY A 121 56.11 -35.31 -17.83
CA GLY A 121 57.30 -35.02 -17.05
C GLY A 121 57.78 -33.58 -17.09
N SER A 122 56.92 -32.64 -17.55
CA SER A 122 57.27 -31.22 -17.73
C SER A 122 57.05 -30.36 -16.49
N MET A 123 56.50 -30.94 -15.40
CA MET A 123 56.17 -30.26 -14.16
C MET A 123 56.70 -31.02 -12.94
N SER A 124 57.30 -30.34 -11.98
CA SER A 124 57.75 -30.97 -10.74
C SER A 124 56.59 -31.15 -9.77
N LEU A 125 56.74 -32.04 -8.76
CA LEU A 125 55.74 -32.22 -7.69
C LEU A 125 55.50 -30.92 -6.90
N ALA A 126 56.55 -30.11 -6.72
CA ALA A 126 56.43 -28.82 -6.05
C ALA A 126 55.59 -27.82 -6.88
N ASP A 127 55.80 -27.77 -8.21
CA ASP A 127 55.00 -26.93 -9.08
C ASP A 127 53.56 -27.38 -9.14
N LEU A 128 53.28 -28.69 -9.12
CA LEU A 128 51.92 -29.22 -9.07
C LEU A 128 51.20 -28.78 -7.79
N THR A 129 51.88 -28.82 -6.63
CA THR A 129 51.31 -28.37 -5.35
C THR A 129 50.99 -26.87 -5.36
N VAL A 130 51.95 -26.06 -5.83
CA VAL A 130 51.75 -24.59 -5.93
C VAL A 130 50.62 -24.25 -6.91
N MET A 131 50.60 -24.89 -8.11
CA MET A 131 49.58 -24.67 -9.10
C MET A 131 48.20 -25.06 -8.60
N SER A 132 48.03 -26.22 -7.96
CA SER A 132 46.73 -26.64 -7.40
C SER A 132 46.25 -25.69 -6.32
N SER A 133 47.11 -25.23 -5.41
CA SER A 133 46.73 -24.27 -4.36
C SER A 133 46.32 -22.92 -4.91
N LEU A 134 47.06 -22.39 -5.90
CA LEU A 134 46.74 -21.14 -6.56
C LEU A 134 45.41 -21.22 -7.35
N MET A 135 45.18 -22.35 -8.02
CA MET A 135 43.96 -22.56 -8.78
C MET A 135 42.73 -22.69 -7.88
N VAL A 136 42.86 -23.40 -6.73
CA VAL A 136 41.80 -23.44 -5.72
C VAL A 136 41.44 -22.04 -5.23
N ALA A 137 42.43 -21.22 -4.86
CA ALA A 137 42.22 -19.87 -4.39
C ALA A 137 41.59 -19.00 -5.51
N ALA A 138 42.10 -19.05 -6.73
CA ALA A 138 41.56 -18.31 -7.87
C ALA A 138 40.11 -18.72 -8.18
N THR A 139 39.80 -20.02 -8.11
CA THR A 139 38.44 -20.54 -8.33
C THR A 139 37.44 -19.96 -7.34
N TRP A 140 37.77 -19.94 -6.04
CA TRP A 140 36.89 -19.36 -5.03
C TRP A 140 36.66 -17.86 -5.23
N ILE A 141 37.68 -17.10 -5.58
CA ILE A 141 37.57 -15.68 -5.90
C ILE A 141 36.64 -15.45 -7.12
N LEU A 142 36.83 -16.24 -8.17
CA LEU A 142 36.03 -16.12 -9.39
C LEU A 142 34.57 -16.55 -9.17
N ILE A 143 34.32 -17.61 -8.39
CA ILE A 143 32.97 -18.02 -7.98
C ILE A 143 32.30 -16.91 -7.19
N GLY A 144 33.01 -16.31 -6.23
CA GLY A 144 32.51 -15.19 -5.42
C GLY A 144 32.11 -13.99 -6.30
N LEU A 145 32.99 -13.58 -7.19
CA LEU A 145 32.73 -12.50 -8.15
C LEU A 145 31.51 -12.82 -9.05
N PHE A 146 31.45 -14.03 -9.58
CA PHE A 146 30.37 -14.48 -10.44
C PHE A 146 29.01 -14.46 -9.70
N ASN A 147 28.98 -15.03 -8.47
CA ASN A 147 27.76 -15.02 -7.66
C ASN A 147 27.29 -13.60 -7.36
N SER A 148 28.20 -12.68 -7.03
CA SER A 148 27.85 -11.27 -6.82
C SER A 148 27.24 -10.61 -8.07
N VAL A 149 27.78 -10.89 -9.24
CA VAL A 149 27.23 -10.40 -10.52
C VAL A 149 25.84 -10.99 -10.78
N MET A 150 25.68 -12.30 -10.57
CA MET A 150 24.39 -12.98 -10.78
C MET A 150 23.32 -12.50 -9.80
N GLU A 151 23.67 -12.29 -8.54
CA GLU A 151 22.76 -11.73 -7.54
C GLU A 151 22.37 -10.28 -7.87
N THR A 152 23.31 -9.47 -8.32
CA THR A 152 23.03 -8.11 -8.80
C THR A 152 22.07 -8.12 -9.98
N MET A 153 22.28 -9.02 -10.95
CA MET A 153 21.37 -9.16 -12.10
C MET A 153 19.97 -9.63 -11.68
N LYS A 154 19.88 -10.58 -10.73
CA LYS A 154 18.60 -11.03 -10.17
C LYS A 154 17.88 -9.88 -9.48
N ASN A 155 18.58 -9.15 -8.61
CA ASN A 155 18.03 -7.98 -7.94
C ASN A 155 17.56 -6.90 -8.94
N GLY A 156 18.26 -6.75 -10.05
CA GLY A 156 17.86 -5.86 -11.16
C GLY A 156 16.45 -6.16 -11.69
N LEU A 157 16.05 -7.44 -11.78
CA LEU A 157 14.69 -7.81 -12.21
C LEU A 157 13.61 -7.35 -11.22
N PHE A 158 13.88 -7.42 -9.92
CA PHE A 158 12.97 -6.91 -8.89
C PHE A 158 12.94 -5.38 -8.86
N ILE A 159 14.09 -4.73 -9.09
CA ILE A 159 14.18 -3.26 -9.19
C ILE A 159 13.35 -2.75 -10.38
N CYS A 160 13.29 -3.48 -11.50
CA CYS A 160 12.42 -3.11 -12.61
C CYS A 160 10.93 -3.01 -12.19
N ASN A 161 10.45 -3.92 -11.33
CA ASN A 161 9.08 -3.85 -10.83
C ASN A 161 8.86 -2.60 -9.95
N LEU A 162 9.82 -2.29 -9.07
CA LEU A 162 9.79 -1.07 -8.26
C LEU A 162 9.83 0.18 -9.15
N ARG A 163 10.67 0.17 -10.16
CA ARG A 163 10.78 1.28 -11.13
C ARG A 163 9.47 1.49 -11.88
N THR A 164 8.83 0.41 -12.37
CA THR A 164 7.51 0.48 -13.01
C THR A 164 6.47 1.09 -12.08
N PHE A 165 6.52 0.80 -10.78
CA PHE A 165 5.66 1.40 -9.78
C PHE A 165 5.97 2.89 -9.57
N LEU A 166 7.25 3.27 -9.47
CA LEU A 166 7.68 4.66 -9.27
C LEU A 166 7.47 5.53 -10.52
N GLU A 167 7.53 4.94 -11.72
CA GLU A 167 7.28 5.61 -13.00
C GLU A 167 5.79 5.59 -13.40
N TYR A 168 4.92 5.04 -12.53
CA TYR A 168 3.47 5.07 -12.77
C TYR A 168 2.98 6.51 -12.81
N GLU A 169 2.42 6.91 -13.93
CA GLU A 169 1.84 8.25 -14.09
C GLU A 169 0.63 8.43 -13.16
N GLU A 170 0.74 9.35 -12.24
CA GLU A 170 -0.39 9.76 -11.40
C GLU A 170 -1.43 10.48 -12.25
N LYS A 171 -2.66 9.99 -12.25
CA LYS A 171 -3.77 10.65 -12.97
C LYS A 171 -4.07 12.04 -12.42
N ILE A 172 -3.83 12.22 -11.11
CA ILE A 172 -4.04 13.49 -10.40
C ILE A 172 -2.78 13.74 -9.56
N PRO A 173 -1.74 14.39 -10.11
CA PRO A 173 -0.47 14.62 -9.41
C PRO A 173 -0.66 15.58 -8.23
N GLU A 174 -0.13 15.21 -7.07
CA GLU A 174 -0.20 16.03 -5.85
C GLU A 174 0.77 17.21 -5.86
N ASP A 175 1.93 17.04 -6.49
CA ASP A 175 3.00 18.05 -6.53
C ASP A 175 2.88 19.01 -7.72
N GLN A 176 1.69 19.11 -8.32
CA GLN A 176 1.47 20.02 -9.42
C GLN A 176 1.53 21.48 -8.95
N ASP A 177 2.37 22.27 -9.60
CA ASP A 177 2.34 23.72 -9.45
C ASP A 177 0.95 24.23 -9.85
N GLY A 178 0.30 24.95 -8.94
CA GLY A 178 -1.06 25.42 -9.13
C GLY A 178 -1.36 26.67 -8.32
N ILE A 179 -2.50 27.27 -8.62
CA ILE A 179 -2.99 28.45 -7.91
C ILE A 179 -3.26 28.09 -6.45
N LEU A 180 -2.82 28.89 -5.52
CA LEU A 180 -3.20 28.73 -4.11
C LEU A 180 -4.64 29.25 -3.92
N PRO A 181 -5.55 28.44 -3.35
CA PRO A 181 -6.92 28.86 -3.11
C PRO A 181 -6.99 29.94 -2.03
N SER A 182 -7.98 30.85 -2.13
CA SER A 182 -8.35 31.69 -1.01
C SER A 182 -8.85 30.84 0.17
N LYS A 183 -8.55 31.27 1.38
CA LYS A 183 -9.12 30.63 2.59
C LYS A 183 -10.62 30.92 2.75
N GLU A 184 -11.12 31.93 2.08
CA GLU A 184 -12.53 32.29 2.08
C GLU A 184 -13.22 31.62 0.89
N LEU A 185 -14.30 30.93 1.15
CA LEU A 185 -15.17 30.37 0.13
C LEU A 185 -16.19 31.42 -0.28
N GLU A 186 -16.28 31.72 -1.58
CA GLU A 186 -17.39 32.47 -2.16
C GLU A 186 -18.43 31.54 -2.76
N SER A 187 -17.97 30.59 -3.58
CA SER A 187 -18.85 29.60 -4.21
C SER A 187 -18.10 28.31 -4.55
N LEU A 188 -18.84 27.20 -4.56
CA LEU A 188 -18.48 25.93 -5.16
C LEU A 188 -19.53 25.60 -6.22
N GLU A 189 -19.12 25.34 -7.44
CA GLU A 189 -20.00 25.17 -8.58
C GLU A 189 -19.70 23.89 -9.36
N PHE A 190 -20.75 23.16 -9.70
CA PHE A 190 -20.72 22.05 -10.64
C PHE A 190 -21.42 22.51 -11.93
N GLU A 191 -20.75 22.41 -13.07
CA GLU A 191 -21.26 22.83 -14.37
C GLU A 191 -21.28 21.62 -15.31
N ASN A 192 -22.47 21.06 -15.55
CA ASN A 192 -22.70 19.91 -16.45
C ASN A 192 -21.74 18.73 -16.23
N VAL A 193 -21.53 18.37 -14.96
CA VAL A 193 -20.56 17.35 -14.56
C VAL A 193 -21.11 15.96 -14.79
N SER A 194 -20.35 15.14 -15.55
CA SER A 194 -20.58 13.71 -15.74
C SER A 194 -19.36 12.92 -15.27
N PHE A 195 -19.61 11.75 -14.67
CA PHE A 195 -18.55 10.87 -14.16
C PHE A 195 -18.99 9.42 -14.12
N SER A 196 -18.04 8.54 -14.43
CA SER A 196 -18.19 7.10 -14.40
C SER A 196 -16.93 6.44 -13.83
N TYR A 197 -17.08 5.40 -13.00
CA TYR A 197 -15.94 4.58 -12.52
C TYR A 197 -15.48 3.58 -13.58
N LYS A 198 -16.43 3.10 -14.41
CA LYS A 198 -16.22 2.12 -15.48
C LYS A 198 -17.11 2.50 -16.66
N GLU A 199 -17.82 1.51 -17.24
CA GLU A 199 -18.68 1.71 -18.40
C GLU A 199 -20.07 2.32 -18.07
N GLU A 200 -20.53 2.19 -16.82
CA GLU A 200 -21.83 2.74 -16.39
C GLU A 200 -21.66 4.12 -15.76
N ASP A 201 -22.42 5.07 -16.26
CA ASP A 201 -22.41 6.45 -15.76
C ASP A 201 -22.98 6.53 -14.34
N THR A 202 -22.18 7.03 -13.41
CA THR A 202 -22.58 7.23 -12.02
C THR A 202 -23.24 8.59 -11.81
N ILE A 203 -22.81 9.63 -12.56
CA ILE A 203 -23.31 11.00 -12.52
C ILE A 203 -23.42 11.47 -13.97
N GLN A 204 -24.55 12.11 -14.33
CA GLN A 204 -24.81 12.64 -15.67
C GLN A 204 -25.28 14.08 -15.60
N GLY A 205 -24.56 15.00 -16.24
CA GLY A 205 -24.97 16.37 -16.46
C GLY A 205 -25.32 17.16 -15.19
N LEU A 206 -24.69 16.85 -14.04
CA LEU A 206 -25.02 17.47 -12.78
C LEU A 206 -24.57 18.94 -12.74
N SER A 207 -25.50 19.83 -12.40
CA SER A 207 -25.22 21.27 -12.25
C SER A 207 -25.88 21.79 -10.97
N PHE A 208 -25.09 22.43 -10.10
CA PHE A 208 -25.55 23.12 -8.92
C PHE A 208 -24.47 24.08 -8.41
N ARG A 209 -24.87 25.00 -7.53
CA ARG A 209 -23.98 25.97 -6.89
C ARG A 209 -24.23 26.00 -5.39
N ILE A 210 -23.16 26.11 -4.64
CA ILE A 210 -23.14 26.28 -3.18
C ILE A 210 -22.45 27.61 -2.89
N THR A 211 -23.05 28.44 -2.03
CA THR A 211 -22.46 29.71 -1.61
C THR A 211 -21.94 29.63 -0.17
N HIS A 212 -21.14 30.63 0.21
CA HIS A 212 -20.59 30.69 1.56
C HIS A 212 -21.70 30.65 2.63
N GLY A 213 -21.49 29.83 3.67
CA GLY A 213 -22.40 29.72 4.80
C GLY A 213 -23.65 28.87 4.57
N GLU A 214 -23.87 28.37 3.35
CA GLU A 214 -24.99 27.48 3.07
C GLU A 214 -24.80 26.09 3.75
N LYS A 215 -25.92 25.56 4.23
CA LYS A 215 -26.02 24.18 4.75
C LYS A 215 -26.85 23.37 3.77
N ILE A 216 -26.22 22.36 3.18
CA ILE A 216 -26.82 21.56 2.11
C ILE A 216 -26.89 20.11 2.50
N ALA A 217 -28.03 19.48 2.25
CA ALA A 217 -28.22 18.05 2.41
C ALA A 217 -28.33 17.37 1.04
N LEU A 218 -27.43 16.40 0.78
CA LEU A 218 -27.52 15.51 -0.35
C LEU A 218 -28.36 14.29 0.02
N VAL A 219 -29.58 14.22 -0.51
CA VAL A 219 -30.54 13.15 -0.22
C VAL A 219 -30.80 12.31 -1.47
N GLY A 220 -30.96 11.03 -1.30
CA GLY A 220 -31.23 10.10 -2.39
C GLY A 220 -31.05 8.64 -1.97
N HIS A 221 -31.49 7.71 -2.80
CA HIS A 221 -31.35 6.27 -2.55
C HIS A 221 -29.86 5.83 -2.55
N ASN A 222 -29.61 4.63 -2.04
CA ASN A 222 -28.26 4.04 -2.10
C ASN A 222 -27.84 3.86 -3.56
N GLY A 223 -26.59 4.22 -3.86
CA GLY A 223 -26.08 4.17 -5.25
C GLY A 223 -26.41 5.39 -6.10
N ALA A 224 -27.14 6.40 -5.59
CA ALA A 224 -27.45 7.63 -6.34
C ALA A 224 -26.26 8.56 -6.61
N GLY A 225 -25.04 8.16 -6.29
CA GLY A 225 -23.84 8.95 -6.56
C GLY A 225 -23.46 10.01 -5.50
N LYS A 226 -24.14 10.05 -4.35
CA LYS A 226 -23.87 11.07 -3.29
C LYS A 226 -22.41 11.10 -2.83
N THR A 227 -21.86 9.97 -2.44
CA THR A 227 -20.44 9.87 -2.05
C THR A 227 -19.50 10.13 -3.23
N THR A 228 -19.93 9.86 -4.46
CA THR A 228 -19.18 10.20 -5.68
C THR A 228 -19.09 11.71 -5.89
N ILE A 229 -20.16 12.45 -5.61
CA ILE A 229 -20.14 13.92 -5.64
C ILE A 229 -19.09 14.45 -4.66
N ILE A 230 -19.05 13.95 -3.42
CA ILE A 230 -18.01 14.32 -2.45
C ILE A 230 -16.61 14.00 -2.96
N LYS A 231 -16.41 12.80 -3.52
CA LYS A 231 -15.10 12.40 -4.07
C LYS A 231 -14.64 13.33 -5.21
N LEU A 232 -15.56 13.79 -6.05
CA LEU A 232 -15.29 14.80 -7.10
C LEU A 232 -15.00 16.18 -6.50
N MET A 233 -15.76 16.62 -5.48
CA MET A 233 -15.49 17.88 -4.76
C MET A 233 -14.08 17.88 -4.17
N LEU A 234 -13.64 16.77 -3.58
CA LEU A 234 -12.30 16.63 -2.98
C LEU A 234 -11.20 16.39 -4.02
N ARG A 235 -11.57 16.37 -5.30
CA ARG A 235 -10.68 16.01 -6.40
C ARG A 235 -9.90 14.71 -6.11
N LEU A 236 -10.63 13.67 -5.61
CA LEU A 236 -10.13 12.29 -5.60
C LEU A 236 -10.28 11.65 -6.98
N TYR A 237 -11.15 12.23 -7.80
CA TYR A 237 -11.34 11.94 -9.23
C TYR A 237 -11.59 13.24 -9.96
N ASP A 238 -11.17 13.35 -11.20
CA ASP A 238 -11.55 14.42 -12.10
C ASP A 238 -12.84 14.03 -12.87
N PRO A 239 -13.75 14.96 -13.17
CA PRO A 239 -14.94 14.69 -13.96
C PRO A 239 -14.57 14.26 -15.39
N ALA A 240 -15.36 13.33 -15.97
CA ALA A 240 -15.20 12.94 -17.36
C ALA A 240 -15.66 14.06 -18.31
N GLU A 241 -16.76 14.72 -17.96
CA GLU A 241 -17.28 15.89 -18.68
C GLU A 241 -17.69 16.97 -17.69
N GLY A 242 -17.74 18.21 -18.17
CA GLY A 242 -18.09 19.37 -17.36
C GLY A 242 -16.93 19.89 -16.52
N THR A 243 -17.26 20.80 -15.59
CA THR A 243 -16.26 21.52 -14.80
C THR A 243 -16.74 21.71 -13.37
N ILE A 244 -15.84 21.55 -12.40
CA ILE A 244 -16.07 21.92 -11.01
C ILE A 244 -15.22 23.16 -10.73
N ARG A 245 -15.83 24.20 -10.15
CA ARG A 245 -15.17 25.46 -9.84
C ARG A 245 -15.30 25.80 -8.36
N VAL A 246 -14.26 26.38 -7.82
CA VAL A 246 -14.27 27.05 -6.51
C VAL A 246 -13.89 28.51 -6.74
N ASN A 247 -14.70 29.43 -6.26
CA ASN A 247 -14.50 30.86 -6.45
C ASN A 247 -14.27 31.24 -7.95
N GLY A 248 -15.05 30.59 -8.85
CA GLY A 248 -14.95 30.78 -10.30
C GLY A 248 -13.76 30.11 -11.00
N ILE A 249 -12.83 29.51 -10.27
CA ILE A 249 -11.63 28.86 -10.82
C ILE A 249 -11.84 27.35 -10.87
N ASP A 250 -11.53 26.72 -12.00
CA ASP A 250 -11.54 25.26 -12.16
C ASP A 250 -10.61 24.59 -11.13
N ILE A 251 -11.11 23.57 -10.41
CA ILE A 251 -10.38 22.89 -9.36
C ILE A 251 -9.09 22.23 -9.85
N ARG A 252 -8.98 21.91 -11.13
CA ARG A 252 -7.79 21.34 -11.77
C ARG A 252 -6.61 22.33 -11.86
N LYS A 253 -6.88 23.64 -11.71
CA LYS A 253 -5.84 24.69 -11.74
C LYS A 253 -5.25 24.99 -10.39
N TYR A 254 -5.87 24.51 -9.31
CA TYR A 254 -5.33 24.71 -7.97
C TYR A 254 -4.19 23.75 -7.65
N ASN A 255 -3.25 24.19 -6.78
CA ASN A 255 -2.39 23.27 -6.07
C ASN A 255 -3.25 22.30 -5.27
N LEU A 256 -3.14 21.01 -5.53
CA LEU A 256 -4.06 20.00 -5.01
C LEU A 256 -4.04 19.90 -3.48
N ARG A 257 -2.86 19.97 -2.87
CA ARG A 257 -2.72 19.92 -1.41
C ARG A 257 -3.38 21.12 -0.76
N ALA A 258 -3.13 22.32 -1.26
CA ALA A 258 -3.76 23.54 -0.76
C ALA A 258 -5.27 23.56 -1.02
N TYR A 259 -5.74 23.04 -2.15
CA TYR A 259 -7.15 22.88 -2.45
C TYR A 259 -7.86 21.96 -1.43
N ARG A 260 -7.28 20.82 -1.11
CA ARG A 260 -7.83 19.88 -0.13
C ARG A 260 -7.85 20.43 1.31
N GLU A 261 -7.04 21.46 1.60
CA GLU A 261 -7.12 22.16 2.89
C GLU A 261 -8.42 22.97 3.06
N LEU A 262 -9.13 23.29 1.98
CA LEU A 262 -10.45 23.92 2.06
C LEU A 262 -11.54 23.03 2.65
N PHE A 263 -11.29 21.73 2.79
CA PHE A 263 -12.31 20.77 3.22
C PHE A 263 -11.91 20.06 4.52
N ALA A 264 -12.85 19.96 5.45
CA ALA A 264 -12.80 19.03 6.56
C ALA A 264 -13.89 17.97 6.35
N THR A 265 -13.50 16.69 6.37
CA THR A 265 -14.41 15.59 6.00
C THR A 265 -14.51 14.53 7.08
N ALA A 266 -15.72 14.06 7.35
CA ALA A 266 -15.98 12.82 8.06
C ALA A 266 -16.72 11.86 7.12
N PHE A 267 -16.03 10.79 6.69
CA PHE A 267 -16.59 9.79 5.78
C PHE A 267 -17.36 8.71 6.55
N GLN A 268 -18.31 8.06 5.89
CA GLN A 268 -19.05 6.91 6.40
C GLN A 268 -18.12 5.72 6.67
N ASP A 269 -17.19 5.45 5.76
CA ASP A 269 -16.21 4.38 5.80
C ASP A 269 -14.88 4.82 6.45
N TYR A 270 -14.98 5.59 7.55
CA TYR A 270 -13.81 6.06 8.28
C TYR A 270 -12.91 4.92 8.75
N GLN A 271 -11.61 5.19 8.85
CA GLN A 271 -10.64 4.28 9.46
C GLN A 271 -9.99 4.95 10.66
N LEU A 272 -9.81 4.19 11.73
CA LEU A 272 -8.96 4.57 12.86
C LEU A 272 -7.61 3.91 12.68
N PHE A 273 -6.56 4.68 12.85
CA PHE A 273 -5.19 4.22 12.72
C PHE A 273 -4.63 3.74 14.05
N GLY A 274 -3.70 2.80 14.01
CA GLY A 274 -3.01 2.29 15.19
C GLY A 274 -2.01 3.29 15.79
N VAL A 275 -2.46 4.51 16.01
CA VAL A 275 -1.73 5.62 16.65
C VAL A 275 -2.53 6.14 17.83
N THR A 276 -2.08 7.17 18.53
CA THR A 276 -2.81 7.75 19.66
C THR A 276 -4.14 8.37 19.25
N ILE A 277 -5.05 8.58 20.22
CA ILE A 277 -6.32 9.30 19.97
C ILE A 277 -6.04 10.71 19.47
N ARG A 278 -5.05 11.40 20.06
CA ARG A 278 -4.58 12.72 19.64
C ARG A 278 -4.21 12.72 18.15
N GLU A 279 -3.32 11.82 17.74
CA GLU A 279 -2.86 11.70 16.35
C GLU A 279 -3.99 11.29 15.40
N ASN A 280 -4.93 10.45 15.85
CA ASN A 280 -6.14 10.13 15.10
C ASN A 280 -7.03 11.34 14.85
N ILE A 281 -7.09 12.30 15.76
CA ILE A 281 -7.88 13.53 15.61
C ILE A 281 -7.13 14.55 14.77
N LEU A 282 -5.85 14.78 15.04
CA LEU A 282 -5.05 15.81 14.37
C LEU A 282 -4.51 15.41 13.00
N MET A 283 -4.49 14.11 12.70
CA MET A 283 -4.03 13.56 11.41
C MET A 283 -2.64 14.08 10.98
N GLY A 284 -1.70 14.10 11.93
CA GLY A 284 -0.32 14.55 11.71
C GLY A 284 -0.13 16.07 11.68
N LYS A 285 -1.14 16.85 12.01
CA LYS A 285 -0.99 18.31 12.22
C LYS A 285 -0.59 18.58 13.67
N HIS A 286 0.21 19.60 13.88
CA HIS A 286 0.73 20.01 15.20
C HIS A 286 0.39 21.48 15.49
N PRO A 287 -0.89 21.80 15.86
CA PRO A 287 -1.28 23.15 16.23
C PRO A 287 -0.66 23.57 17.59
N GLU A 288 -0.48 24.86 17.82
CA GLU A 288 0.19 25.40 19.03
C GLU A 288 -0.47 24.95 20.35
N LYS A 289 -1.75 24.60 20.36
CA LYS A 289 -2.51 24.18 21.55
C LYS A 289 -3.19 22.83 21.34
N GLU A 290 -2.44 21.83 20.96
CA GLU A 290 -2.95 20.49 20.61
C GLU A 290 -3.89 19.90 21.67
N GLU A 291 -3.46 19.85 22.92
CA GLU A 291 -4.26 19.26 24.00
C GLU A 291 -5.59 19.98 24.21
N GLN A 292 -5.57 21.30 24.13
CA GLN A 292 -6.75 22.12 24.31
C GLN A 292 -7.74 21.91 23.17
N LEU A 293 -7.25 21.91 21.93
CA LEU A 293 -8.06 21.65 20.74
C LEU A 293 -8.65 20.24 20.78
N VAL A 294 -7.84 19.22 21.08
CA VAL A 294 -8.32 17.83 21.19
C VAL A 294 -9.37 17.68 22.27
N ALA A 295 -9.16 18.30 23.44
CA ALA A 295 -10.16 18.28 24.50
C ALA A 295 -11.49 18.97 24.11
N GLU A 296 -11.42 20.10 23.41
CA GLU A 296 -12.59 20.83 22.91
C GLU A 296 -13.39 20.00 21.89
N VAL A 297 -12.72 19.41 20.89
CA VAL A 297 -13.41 18.60 19.88
C VAL A 297 -13.97 17.30 20.46
N LEU A 298 -13.29 16.69 21.43
CA LEU A 298 -13.81 15.52 22.16
C LEU A 298 -15.07 15.87 22.98
N LYS A 299 -15.14 17.06 23.56
CA LYS A 299 -16.37 17.56 24.23
C LYS A 299 -17.49 17.73 23.21
N LYS A 300 -17.23 18.34 22.05
CA LYS A 300 -18.23 18.54 20.98
C LYS A 300 -18.86 17.23 20.51
N VAL A 301 -18.09 16.14 20.45
CA VAL A 301 -18.59 14.82 20.04
C VAL A 301 -19.02 13.93 21.20
N GLY A 302 -19.00 14.42 22.43
CA GLY A 302 -19.40 13.66 23.62
C GLY A 302 -18.48 12.47 23.94
N MET A 303 -17.17 12.59 23.68
CA MET A 303 -16.17 11.54 23.95
C MET A 303 -15.17 11.93 25.05
N TYR A 304 -15.21 13.16 25.55
CA TYR A 304 -14.19 13.69 26.46
C TYR A 304 -14.07 12.86 27.74
N GLU A 305 -15.18 12.61 28.46
CA GLU A 305 -15.17 11.88 29.72
C GLU A 305 -14.63 10.46 29.58
N LYS A 306 -15.02 9.77 28.48
CA LYS A 306 -14.54 8.44 28.22
C LYS A 306 -13.03 8.42 27.96
N VAL A 307 -12.52 9.36 27.15
CA VAL A 307 -11.09 9.44 26.83
C VAL A 307 -10.29 9.88 28.06
N ALA A 308 -10.80 10.82 28.84
CA ALA A 308 -10.14 11.28 30.08
C ALA A 308 -10.03 10.17 31.15
N ALA A 309 -10.95 9.20 31.15
CA ALA A 309 -10.92 8.04 32.06
C ALA A 309 -9.91 6.97 31.67
N LEU A 310 -9.31 7.05 30.48
CA LEU A 310 -8.26 6.11 30.02
C LEU A 310 -6.94 6.39 30.76
N SER A 311 -6.15 5.36 31.01
CA SER A 311 -4.87 5.45 31.75
C SER A 311 -3.88 6.45 31.14
N LYS A 312 -3.89 6.62 29.82
CA LYS A 312 -3.05 7.57 29.06
C LYS A 312 -3.86 8.70 28.43
N GLY A 313 -5.17 8.82 28.75
CA GLY A 313 -6.02 9.86 28.19
C GLY A 313 -5.97 9.90 26.66
N ILE A 314 -5.73 11.08 26.09
CA ILE A 314 -5.63 11.30 24.64
C ILE A 314 -4.41 10.63 23.99
N ASP A 315 -3.42 10.22 24.77
CA ASP A 315 -2.23 9.52 24.30
C ASP A 315 -2.39 7.98 24.30
N SER A 316 -3.59 7.48 24.58
CA SER A 316 -3.92 6.07 24.43
C SER A 316 -3.91 5.65 22.96
N VAL A 317 -3.24 4.52 22.66
CA VAL A 317 -3.14 3.97 21.29
C VAL A 317 -4.46 3.29 20.90
N VAL A 318 -4.94 3.55 19.69
CA VAL A 318 -6.20 3.00 19.17
C VAL A 318 -5.90 1.70 18.43
N THR A 319 -5.68 0.63 19.14
CA THR A 319 -5.67 -0.77 18.67
C THR A 319 -5.05 -1.68 19.74
N ARG A 320 -5.36 -2.97 19.67
CA ARG A 320 -4.67 -4.01 20.46
C ARG A 320 -3.81 -4.93 19.62
N GLU A 321 -3.60 -4.62 18.37
CA GLU A 321 -2.79 -5.48 17.49
C GLU A 321 -1.32 -5.53 17.93
N PHE A 322 -0.80 -4.45 18.52
CA PHE A 322 0.59 -4.33 18.99
C PHE A 322 0.74 -3.58 20.32
N ALA A 323 -0.37 -3.19 20.95
CA ALA A 323 -0.37 -2.52 22.24
C ALA A 323 -1.40 -3.20 23.16
N ASP A 324 -0.93 -3.97 24.16
CA ASP A 324 -1.80 -4.71 25.08
C ASP A 324 -2.77 -3.81 25.84
N ASP A 325 -2.35 -2.56 26.16
CA ASP A 325 -3.15 -1.52 26.79
C ASP A 325 -3.91 -0.63 25.78
N GLY A 326 -3.93 -1.00 24.52
CA GLY A 326 -4.60 -0.28 23.44
C GLY A 326 -6.12 -0.24 23.60
N VAL A 327 -6.73 0.81 23.09
CA VAL A 327 -8.18 1.06 23.18
C VAL A 327 -8.87 0.59 21.90
N VAL A 328 -9.96 -0.16 22.07
CA VAL A 328 -10.86 -0.52 20.98
C VAL A 328 -12.16 0.23 21.16
N PHE A 329 -12.50 1.07 20.21
CA PHE A 329 -13.76 1.80 20.20
C PHE A 329 -14.88 0.96 19.56
N SER A 330 -16.11 1.14 20.04
CA SER A 330 -17.29 0.68 19.32
C SER A 330 -17.48 1.45 18.01
N GLY A 331 -18.28 0.92 17.07
CA GLY A 331 -18.54 1.60 15.80
C GLY A 331 -19.00 3.05 15.96
N GLY A 332 -19.96 3.29 16.87
CA GLY A 332 -20.44 4.65 17.15
C GLY A 332 -19.39 5.57 17.78
N GLU A 333 -18.54 5.04 18.65
CA GLU A 333 -17.44 5.82 19.25
C GLU A 333 -16.36 6.15 18.23
N GLY A 334 -15.99 5.18 17.39
CA GLY A 334 -15.07 5.41 16.27
C GLY A 334 -15.60 6.47 15.31
N GLN A 335 -16.91 6.45 15.03
CA GLN A 335 -17.57 7.46 14.21
C GLN A 335 -17.49 8.87 14.84
N LYS A 336 -17.68 8.99 16.15
CA LYS A 336 -17.48 10.25 16.88
C LYS A 336 -16.04 10.77 16.78
N ILE A 337 -15.03 9.89 16.83
CA ILE A 337 -13.62 10.28 16.59
C ILE A 337 -13.41 10.76 15.17
N ALA A 338 -14.03 10.12 14.17
CA ALA A 338 -13.97 10.58 12.78
C ALA A 338 -14.60 11.97 12.58
N VAL A 339 -15.72 12.25 13.27
CA VAL A 339 -16.32 13.59 13.27
C VAL A 339 -15.43 14.61 14.00
N ALA A 340 -14.76 14.21 15.11
CA ALA A 340 -13.80 15.06 15.80
C ALA A 340 -12.65 15.53 14.91
N ARG A 341 -12.20 14.71 13.94
CA ARG A 341 -11.22 15.13 12.90
C ARG A 341 -11.71 16.32 12.08
N ALA A 342 -13.00 16.28 11.68
CA ALA A 342 -13.58 17.36 10.90
C ALA A 342 -13.72 18.65 11.72
N PHE A 343 -13.95 18.56 13.03
CA PHE A 343 -13.96 19.71 13.92
C PHE A 343 -12.57 20.27 14.22
N ALA A 344 -11.55 19.41 14.28
CA ALA A 344 -10.18 19.82 14.56
C ALA A 344 -9.51 20.55 13.39
N LYS A 345 -9.99 20.34 12.17
CA LYS A 345 -9.43 20.96 10.98
C LYS A 345 -10.09 22.31 10.70
N GLU A 346 -9.29 23.38 10.68
CA GLU A 346 -9.75 24.68 10.18
C GLU A 346 -9.98 24.60 8.67
N SER A 347 -11.22 24.79 8.22
CA SER A 347 -11.59 24.75 6.81
C SER A 347 -12.89 25.47 6.57
N PRO A 348 -13.07 26.18 5.44
CA PRO A 348 -14.31 26.87 5.11
C PRO A 348 -15.47 25.94 4.75
N ILE A 349 -15.18 24.68 4.36
CA ILE A 349 -16.19 23.69 3.96
C ILE A 349 -16.06 22.45 4.84
N ARG A 350 -17.16 22.05 5.44
CA ARG A 350 -17.26 20.80 6.22
C ARG A 350 -18.19 19.82 5.54
N ILE A 351 -17.75 18.58 5.40
CA ILE A 351 -18.50 17.51 4.75
C ILE A 351 -18.71 16.37 5.74
N PHE A 352 -19.95 15.97 5.92
CA PHE A 352 -20.34 14.86 6.80
C PHE A 352 -21.12 13.83 5.99
N ASP A 353 -20.48 12.69 5.74
CA ASP A 353 -21.08 11.56 5.02
C ASP A 353 -21.61 10.54 6.04
N GLU A 354 -22.93 10.57 6.28
CA GLU A 354 -23.63 9.71 7.24
C GLU A 354 -22.99 9.70 8.65
N PRO A 355 -22.79 10.85 9.29
CA PRO A 355 -21.98 10.96 10.52
C PRO A 355 -22.60 10.28 11.75
N SER A 356 -23.82 9.75 11.65
CA SER A 356 -24.57 9.14 12.76
C SER A 356 -25.06 7.72 12.48
N SER A 357 -24.58 7.07 11.40
CA SER A 357 -25.11 5.75 10.98
C SER A 357 -24.98 4.66 12.05
N ALA A 358 -23.99 4.74 12.93
CA ALA A 358 -23.73 3.78 14.01
C ALA A 358 -24.14 4.27 15.40
N LEU A 359 -24.88 5.38 15.51
CA LEU A 359 -25.28 6.00 16.78
C LEU A 359 -26.74 5.66 17.14
N ASP A 360 -27.01 5.61 18.44
CA ASP A 360 -28.37 5.60 18.96
C ASP A 360 -29.05 6.99 18.78
N PRO A 361 -30.39 7.09 18.86
CA PRO A 361 -31.10 8.33 18.54
C PRO A 361 -30.73 9.52 19.43
N ILE A 362 -30.34 9.29 20.70
CA ILE A 362 -29.96 10.36 21.63
C ILE A 362 -28.58 10.89 21.23
N ALA A 363 -27.60 10.00 21.05
CA ALA A 363 -26.26 10.36 20.62
C ALA A 363 -26.26 11.01 19.23
N GLU A 364 -27.14 10.56 18.32
CA GLU A 364 -27.36 11.18 17.02
C GLU A 364 -27.82 12.64 17.16
N TYR A 365 -28.87 12.88 17.95
CA TYR A 365 -29.39 14.23 18.18
C TYR A 365 -28.33 15.17 18.79
N GLU A 366 -27.60 14.71 19.79
CA GLU A 366 -26.52 15.48 20.44
C GLU A 366 -25.42 15.83 19.43
N LEU A 367 -24.99 14.85 18.62
CA LEU A 367 -23.97 15.07 17.60
C LEU A 367 -24.43 16.06 16.53
N PHE A 368 -25.66 15.91 15.99
CA PHE A 368 -26.21 16.86 15.03
C PHE A 368 -26.36 18.26 15.61
N SER A 369 -26.83 18.38 16.83
CA SER A 369 -26.93 19.68 17.53
C SER A 369 -25.55 20.33 17.67
N SER A 370 -24.52 19.56 17.94
CA SER A 370 -23.13 20.04 18.00
C SER A 370 -22.62 20.49 16.64
N ILE A 371 -22.88 19.70 15.60
CA ILE A 371 -22.49 20.02 14.21
C ILE A 371 -23.20 21.31 13.76
N MET A 372 -24.50 21.44 14.00
CA MET A 372 -25.27 22.61 13.57
C MET A 372 -24.84 23.92 14.27
N LYS A 373 -24.48 23.85 15.57
CA LYS A 373 -23.90 25.00 16.29
C LYS A 373 -22.55 25.43 15.72
N ASP A 374 -21.71 24.47 15.35
CA ASP A 374 -20.41 24.75 14.74
C ASP A 374 -20.54 25.32 13.32
N GLY A 375 -21.66 25.06 12.65
CA GLY A 375 -21.96 25.47 11.30
C GLY A 375 -22.41 26.93 11.09
N GLU A 376 -22.46 27.75 12.13
CA GLU A 376 -22.86 29.16 11.99
C GLU A 376 -21.88 29.98 11.15
N SER A 377 -20.61 29.55 11.10
CA SER A 377 -19.51 30.22 10.35
C SER A 377 -18.96 29.42 9.17
N HIS A 378 -19.54 28.25 8.84
CA HIS A 378 -18.98 27.34 7.83
C HIS A 378 -20.03 26.90 6.82
N THR A 379 -19.60 26.68 5.59
CA THR A 379 -20.41 25.96 4.59
C THR A 379 -20.43 24.48 4.95
N MET A 380 -21.63 23.89 5.02
CA MET A 380 -21.79 22.50 5.42
C MET A 380 -22.49 21.68 4.35
N ILE A 381 -21.97 20.47 4.13
CA ILE A 381 -22.54 19.49 3.21
C ILE A 381 -22.78 18.20 3.98
N PHE A 382 -24.03 17.77 4.01
CA PHE A 382 -24.45 16.54 4.66
C PHE A 382 -24.88 15.51 3.64
N ILE A 383 -24.50 14.27 3.83
CA ILE A 383 -25.22 13.13 3.27
C ILE A 383 -25.99 12.45 4.38
N SER A 384 -27.31 12.32 4.22
CA SER A 384 -28.16 11.59 5.16
C SER A 384 -29.20 10.76 4.40
N HIS A 385 -29.42 9.54 4.87
CA HIS A 385 -30.55 8.72 4.46
C HIS A 385 -31.79 8.90 5.36
N ARG A 386 -31.63 9.61 6.48
CA ARG A 386 -32.72 9.85 7.45
C ARG A 386 -33.32 11.23 7.19
N LEU A 387 -34.51 11.25 6.60
CA LEU A 387 -35.28 12.49 6.34
C LEU A 387 -35.57 13.31 7.60
N SER A 388 -35.59 12.68 8.79
CA SER A 388 -35.81 13.35 10.07
C SER A 388 -34.67 14.27 10.47
N SER A 389 -33.44 14.03 10.04
CA SER A 389 -32.27 14.87 10.33
C SER A 389 -32.13 16.08 9.40
N VAL A 390 -33.00 16.22 8.40
CA VAL A 390 -32.91 17.27 7.34
C VAL A 390 -34.04 18.29 7.46
N LYS A 391 -34.99 18.12 8.40
CA LYS A 391 -36.21 18.93 8.49
C LYS A 391 -36.08 20.20 9.36
N ASP A 392 -35.02 20.34 10.11
CA ASP A 392 -34.69 21.52 10.93
C ASP A 392 -33.40 22.17 10.43
#